data_2223377c3a03e6f922696b3b4c855a9b
#
_entry.id   2223377c3a03e6f922696b3b4c855a9b
#
_cell.length_a   1.000
_cell.length_b   1.000
_cell.length_c   1.000
_cell.angle_alpha   90.00
_cell.angle_beta   90.00
_cell.angle_gamma   90.00
#
_symmetry.space_group_name_H-M   'P 1'
#
loop_
_entity.id
_entity.type
_entity.pdbx_description
1 polymer ?
#
loop_
_entity_poly.entity_id
_entity_poly.type
_entity_poly.pdbx_seq_one_letter_code
_entity_poly.pdbx_strand_id
1 'polypeptide(L)'
;QQEELSIKEYLELCKKDPSVYASAAQRMLMAIGEPEMVDTASDPRLSRIFSNKMIKRYKVFADFYGMEECIQQIVSFFKHAAQGLEEKKQILYLLGPVGGGKSSLAEMLKTLMEKMPIYCIKGSPVFESPLGLFNPEEDGKILLEDYGIPNRYIKTIMSPWAAKRLQ
;
A
#
# COMPACT_ATOMS: atom_id res chain seq x y z
N GLN A 1 14.01 -8.93 12.11
CA GLN A 1 15.07 -8.13 12.75
C GLN A 1 14.57 -6.70 12.84
N GLN A 2 14.57 -6.12 14.02
CA GLN A 2 14.31 -4.68 14.19
C GLN A 2 15.67 -3.99 14.04
N GLU A 3 15.83 -3.20 12.98
CA GLU A 3 16.98 -2.32 12.81
C GLU A 3 16.62 -0.94 13.37
N GLU A 4 17.49 -0.41 14.20
CA GLU A 4 17.35 0.96 14.72
C GLU A 4 18.20 1.90 13.86
N LEU A 5 17.55 2.90 13.27
CA LEU A 5 18.19 3.91 12.45
C LEU A 5 18.09 5.29 13.11
N SER A 6 19.10 6.09 12.94
CA SER A 6 18.99 7.53 13.21
C SER A 6 18.12 8.19 12.14
N ILE A 7 17.59 9.38 12.44
CA ILE A 7 16.77 10.11 11.47
C ILE A 7 17.53 10.43 10.17
N LYS A 8 18.83 10.67 10.26
CA LYS A 8 19.68 10.94 9.10
C LYS A 8 19.82 9.69 8.23
N GLU A 9 20.09 8.54 8.82
CA GLU A 9 20.18 7.26 8.11
C GLU A 9 18.85 6.89 7.45
N TYR A 10 17.73 7.15 8.14
CA TYR A 10 16.41 6.97 7.58
C TYR A 10 16.17 7.86 6.34
N LEU A 11 16.54 9.14 6.38
CA LEU A 11 16.41 10.05 5.25
C LEU A 11 17.29 9.64 4.07
N GLU A 12 18.52 9.20 4.33
CA GLU A 12 19.41 8.67 3.29
C GLU A 12 18.85 7.38 2.66
N LEU A 13 18.18 6.55 3.45
CA LEU A 13 17.48 5.37 2.95
C LEU A 13 16.28 5.77 2.08
N CYS A 14 15.48 6.76 2.51
CA CYS A 14 14.37 7.32 1.72
C CYS A 14 14.83 7.85 0.35
N LYS A 15 16.00 8.48 0.30
CA LYS A 15 16.59 8.97 -0.94
C LYS A 15 16.93 7.86 -1.93
N LYS A 16 17.37 6.72 -1.41
CA LYS A 16 17.75 5.54 -2.22
C LYS A 16 16.53 4.72 -2.66
N ASP A 17 15.55 4.60 -1.78
CA ASP A 17 14.39 3.75 -2.00
C ASP A 17 13.10 4.44 -1.55
N PRO A 18 12.29 4.96 -2.50
CA PRO A 18 10.99 5.58 -2.19
C PRO A 18 9.98 4.64 -1.52
N SER A 19 10.18 3.32 -1.56
CA SER A 19 9.29 2.37 -0.89
C SER A 19 9.32 2.50 0.63
N VAL A 20 10.41 3.04 1.18
CA VAL A 20 10.65 3.26 2.62
C VAL A 20 9.58 4.17 3.25
N TYR A 21 9.15 5.20 2.53
CA TYR A 21 8.11 6.14 2.99
C TYR A 21 6.78 5.97 2.26
N ALA A 22 6.63 4.92 1.46
CA ALA A 22 5.40 4.63 0.73
C ALA A 22 4.20 4.51 1.67
N SER A 23 3.04 5.02 1.22
CA SER A 23 1.77 4.87 1.94
C SER A 23 1.36 3.38 2.03
N ALA A 24 0.42 3.06 2.93
CA ALA A 24 -0.10 1.70 3.06
C ALA A 24 -0.68 1.18 1.72
N ALA A 25 -1.42 2.04 0.99
CA ALA A 25 -1.97 1.69 -0.31
C ALA A 25 -0.88 1.44 -1.37
N GLN A 26 0.18 2.25 -1.39
CA GLN A 26 1.32 2.05 -2.29
C GLN A 26 2.06 0.74 -1.97
N ARG A 27 2.31 0.45 -0.70
CA ARG A 27 2.93 -0.80 -0.27
C ARG A 27 2.08 -2.01 -0.64
N MET A 28 0.74 -1.92 -0.50
CA MET A 28 -0.16 -2.98 -0.94
C MET A 28 -0.02 -3.24 -2.45
N LEU A 29 0.03 -2.18 -3.26
CA LEU A 29 0.22 -2.33 -4.71
C LEU A 29 1.58 -2.96 -5.06
N MET A 30 2.65 -2.56 -4.36
CA MET A 30 3.98 -3.19 -4.53
C MET A 30 3.95 -4.67 -4.17
N ALA A 31 3.24 -5.05 -3.09
CA ALA A 31 3.10 -6.44 -2.67
C ALA A 31 2.25 -7.28 -3.64
N ILE A 32 1.22 -6.68 -4.23
CA ILE A 32 0.38 -7.33 -5.25
C ILE A 32 1.18 -7.54 -6.56
N GLY A 33 2.01 -6.56 -6.92
CA GLY A 33 2.81 -6.57 -8.14
C GLY A 33 2.03 -6.20 -9.40
N GLU A 34 2.71 -6.27 -10.54
CA GLU A 34 2.12 -5.94 -11.84
C GLU A 34 1.26 -7.10 -12.38
N PRO A 35 0.16 -6.77 -13.09
CA PRO A 35 -0.70 -7.78 -13.67
C PRO A 35 -0.09 -8.37 -14.94
N GLU A 36 -0.38 -9.63 -15.16
CA GLU A 36 -0.23 -10.28 -16.47
C GLU A 36 -1.53 -10.11 -17.25
N MET A 37 -1.41 -9.77 -18.53
CA MET A 37 -2.55 -9.72 -19.46
C MET A 37 -2.81 -11.12 -19.97
N VAL A 38 -4.00 -11.65 -19.72
CA VAL A 38 -4.39 -13.00 -20.15
C VAL A 38 -5.53 -12.89 -21.16
N ASP A 39 -5.32 -13.47 -22.33
CA ASP A 39 -6.38 -13.66 -23.32
C ASP A 39 -7.23 -14.87 -22.92
N THR A 40 -8.46 -14.58 -22.50
CA THR A 40 -9.39 -15.63 -22.07
C THR A 40 -9.88 -16.52 -23.18
N ALA A 41 -9.70 -16.14 -24.45
CA ALA A 41 -10.04 -16.96 -25.60
C ALA A 41 -9.14 -18.22 -25.69
N SER A 42 -7.93 -18.16 -25.15
CA SER A 42 -6.98 -19.27 -25.13
C SER A 42 -7.25 -20.31 -24.03
N ASP A 43 -8.08 -19.99 -23.03
CA ASP A 43 -8.45 -20.88 -21.93
C ASP A 43 -9.96 -21.16 -21.95
N PRO A 44 -10.40 -22.42 -22.21
CA PRO A 44 -11.83 -22.75 -22.28
C PRO A 44 -12.63 -22.49 -21.02
N ARG A 45 -11.97 -22.43 -19.84
CA ARG A 45 -12.62 -22.11 -18.56
C ARG A 45 -12.87 -20.60 -18.44
N LEU A 46 -11.84 -19.81 -18.74
CA LEU A 46 -11.92 -18.35 -18.69
C LEU A 46 -12.80 -17.78 -19.81
N SER A 47 -12.76 -18.40 -21.01
CA SER A 47 -13.58 -18.03 -22.16
C SER A 47 -15.09 -18.07 -21.84
N ARG A 48 -15.55 -19.09 -21.10
CA ARG A 48 -16.95 -19.19 -20.66
C ARG A 48 -17.38 -18.10 -19.68
N ILE A 49 -16.46 -17.66 -18.82
CA ILE A 49 -16.74 -16.66 -17.77
C ILE A 49 -16.62 -15.26 -18.33
N PHE A 50 -15.60 -14.97 -19.11
CA PHE A 50 -15.22 -13.63 -19.53
C PHE A 50 -15.51 -13.30 -21.01
N SER A 51 -16.21 -14.17 -21.72
CA SER A 51 -16.64 -13.92 -23.10
C SER A 51 -15.50 -13.50 -24.04
N ASN A 52 -14.37 -14.20 -23.99
CA ASN A 52 -13.19 -13.93 -24.83
C ASN A 52 -12.58 -12.51 -24.66
N LYS A 53 -12.54 -11.99 -23.46
CA LYS A 53 -11.93 -10.68 -23.14
C LYS A 53 -10.50 -10.85 -22.63
N MET A 54 -9.71 -9.79 -22.81
CA MET A 54 -8.44 -9.64 -22.10
C MET A 54 -8.70 -9.29 -20.65
N ILE A 55 -8.14 -10.06 -19.72
CA ILE A 55 -8.25 -9.81 -18.28
C ILE A 55 -6.88 -9.58 -17.66
N LYS A 56 -6.85 -8.83 -16.55
CA LYS A 56 -5.66 -8.64 -15.73
C LYS A 56 -5.62 -9.70 -14.65
N ARG A 57 -4.55 -10.49 -14.62
CA ARG A 57 -4.33 -11.51 -13.61
C ARG A 57 -3.09 -11.17 -12.80
N TYR A 58 -3.20 -11.27 -11.48
CA TYR A 58 -2.10 -11.00 -10.55
C TYR A 58 -1.61 -12.32 -9.97
N LYS A 59 -0.29 -12.58 -10.03
CA LYS A 59 0.31 -13.83 -9.58
C LYS A 59 -0.02 -14.18 -8.13
N VAL A 60 -0.05 -13.19 -7.25
CA VAL A 60 -0.35 -13.37 -5.81
C VAL A 60 -1.77 -13.89 -5.56
N PHE A 61 -2.68 -13.72 -6.52
CA PHE A 61 -4.07 -14.19 -6.45
C PHE A 61 -4.34 -15.38 -7.39
N ALA A 62 -3.31 -16.11 -7.80
CA ALA A 62 -3.46 -17.22 -8.76
C ALA A 62 -4.43 -18.30 -8.30
N ASP A 63 -4.58 -18.51 -6.99
CA ASP A 63 -5.48 -19.53 -6.42
C ASP A 63 -6.94 -19.06 -6.26
N PHE A 64 -7.24 -17.79 -6.59
CA PHE A 64 -8.57 -17.20 -6.47
C PHE A 64 -9.31 -17.21 -7.80
N TYR A 65 -9.75 -18.39 -8.21
CA TYR A 65 -10.47 -18.58 -9.47
C TYR A 65 -11.87 -17.97 -9.43
N GLY A 66 -12.25 -17.27 -10.51
CA GLY A 66 -13.57 -16.65 -10.65
C GLY A 66 -13.74 -15.36 -9.83
N MET A 67 -12.68 -14.86 -9.21
CA MET A 67 -12.68 -13.60 -8.44
C MET A 67 -11.93 -12.47 -9.16
N GLU A 68 -11.60 -12.63 -10.41
CA GLU A 68 -10.76 -11.69 -11.17
C GLU A 68 -11.34 -10.27 -11.23
N GLU A 69 -12.65 -10.13 -11.38
CA GLU A 69 -13.31 -8.83 -11.36
C GLU A 69 -13.23 -8.18 -9.96
N CYS A 70 -13.47 -8.96 -8.91
CA CYS A 70 -13.36 -8.49 -7.53
C CYS A 70 -11.93 -8.04 -7.23
N ILE A 71 -10.93 -8.81 -7.64
CA ILE A 71 -9.52 -8.48 -7.49
C ILE A 71 -9.18 -7.18 -8.24
N GLN A 72 -9.68 -7.00 -9.46
CA GLN A 72 -9.46 -5.77 -10.22
C GLN A 72 -10.07 -4.54 -9.52
N GLN A 73 -11.25 -4.68 -8.91
CA GLN A 73 -11.88 -3.60 -8.14
C GLN A 73 -11.04 -3.25 -6.89
N ILE A 74 -10.54 -4.26 -6.17
CA ILE A 74 -9.66 -4.07 -5.02
C ILE A 74 -8.37 -3.34 -5.43
N VAL A 75 -7.73 -3.77 -6.51
CA VAL A 75 -6.52 -3.12 -7.01
C VAL A 75 -6.79 -1.69 -7.46
N SER A 76 -7.92 -1.44 -8.13
CA SER A 76 -8.35 -0.09 -8.50
C SER A 76 -8.55 0.80 -7.27
N PHE A 77 -9.20 0.30 -6.23
CA PHE A 77 -9.33 1.00 -4.94
C PHE A 77 -7.97 1.41 -4.37
N PHE A 78 -7.01 0.49 -4.31
CA PHE A 78 -5.67 0.82 -3.81
C PHE A 78 -4.92 1.80 -4.72
N LYS A 79 -5.11 1.75 -6.05
CA LYS A 79 -4.52 2.73 -6.97
C LYS A 79 -5.01 4.14 -6.69
N HIS A 80 -6.31 4.33 -6.52
CA HIS A 80 -6.90 5.64 -6.18
C HIS A 80 -6.43 6.11 -4.79
N ALA A 81 -6.45 5.23 -3.79
CA ALA A 81 -5.95 5.54 -2.45
C ALA A 81 -4.47 5.93 -2.45
N ALA A 82 -3.64 5.27 -3.27
CA ALA A 82 -2.21 5.56 -3.40
C ALA A 82 -1.93 6.93 -4.03
N GLN A 83 -2.85 7.42 -4.88
CA GLN A 83 -2.79 8.76 -5.45
C GLN A 83 -3.25 9.86 -4.47
N GLY A 84 -3.73 9.48 -3.29
CA GLY A 84 -4.23 10.41 -2.28
C GLY A 84 -5.64 10.91 -2.52
N LEU A 85 -6.40 10.22 -3.39
CA LEU A 85 -7.80 10.50 -3.66
C LEU A 85 -8.71 10.12 -2.49
N GLU A 86 -10.03 10.35 -2.63
CA GLU A 86 -11.01 10.12 -1.57
C GLU A 86 -11.03 8.69 -1.02
N GLU A 87 -10.69 7.70 -1.83
CA GLU A 87 -10.56 6.29 -1.44
C GLU A 87 -9.59 6.06 -0.29
N LYS A 88 -8.61 6.95 -0.08
CA LYS A 88 -7.72 6.94 1.10
C LYS A 88 -8.49 6.99 2.42
N LYS A 89 -9.66 7.60 2.43
CA LYS A 89 -10.53 7.77 3.61
C LYS A 89 -11.68 6.76 3.66
N GLN A 90 -11.85 5.94 2.62
CA GLN A 90 -12.94 4.99 2.51
C GLN A 90 -12.57 3.63 3.09
N ILE A 91 -13.58 2.87 3.43
CA ILE A 91 -13.45 1.48 3.87
C ILE A 91 -13.75 0.58 2.68
N LEU A 92 -12.83 -0.35 2.40
CA LEU A 92 -13.07 -1.40 1.42
C LEU A 92 -14.03 -2.44 2.02
N TYR A 93 -15.22 -2.57 1.43
CA TYR A 93 -16.26 -3.47 1.89
C TYR A 93 -16.45 -4.63 0.92
N LEU A 94 -16.16 -5.86 1.36
CA LEU A 94 -16.28 -7.06 0.54
C LEU A 94 -17.64 -7.73 0.79
N LEU A 95 -18.56 -7.62 -0.18
CA LEU A 95 -19.88 -8.23 -0.14
C LEU A 95 -19.95 -9.49 -1.02
N GLY A 96 -20.74 -10.46 -0.57
CA GLY A 96 -21.00 -11.67 -1.34
C GLY A 96 -21.47 -12.83 -0.47
N PRO A 97 -21.86 -13.96 -1.06
CA PRO A 97 -22.39 -15.12 -0.35
C PRO A 97 -21.34 -15.76 0.56
N VAL A 98 -21.81 -16.51 1.55
CA VAL A 98 -20.95 -17.37 2.39
C VAL A 98 -20.25 -18.40 1.51
N GLY A 99 -18.94 -18.61 1.77
CA GLY A 99 -18.13 -19.53 0.94
C GLY A 99 -17.60 -18.93 -0.37
N GLY A 100 -17.87 -17.65 -0.67
CA GLY A 100 -17.40 -16.96 -1.88
C GLY A 100 -15.94 -16.51 -1.87
N GLY A 101 -15.09 -16.99 -0.96
CA GLY A 101 -13.65 -16.69 -0.93
C GLY A 101 -13.27 -15.31 -0.33
N LYS A 102 -14.24 -14.50 0.14
CA LYS A 102 -13.98 -13.15 0.67
C LYS A 102 -13.00 -13.13 1.85
N SER A 103 -13.21 -14.02 2.82
CA SER A 103 -12.34 -14.11 4.01
C SER A 103 -10.94 -14.54 3.62
N SER A 104 -10.81 -15.50 2.70
CA SER A 104 -9.51 -15.95 2.18
C SER A 104 -8.78 -14.83 1.43
N LEU A 105 -9.53 -14.01 0.67
CA LEU A 105 -8.98 -12.86 -0.03
C LEU A 105 -8.51 -11.77 0.96
N ALA A 106 -9.27 -11.50 2.01
CA ALA A 106 -8.89 -10.57 3.07
C ALA A 106 -7.64 -11.04 3.83
N GLU A 107 -7.56 -12.33 4.17
CA GLU A 107 -6.37 -12.93 4.79
C GLU A 107 -5.14 -12.88 3.86
N MET A 108 -5.31 -13.07 2.57
CA MET A 108 -4.23 -12.92 1.59
C MET A 108 -3.70 -11.47 1.58
N LEU A 109 -4.59 -10.47 1.52
CA LEU A 109 -4.21 -9.06 1.57
C LEU A 109 -3.45 -8.72 2.86
N LYS A 110 -3.90 -9.23 4.00
CA LYS A 110 -3.21 -9.10 5.28
C LYS A 110 -1.81 -9.72 5.23
N THR A 111 -1.69 -10.95 4.76
CA THR A 111 -0.40 -11.65 4.61
C THR A 111 0.57 -10.91 3.69
N LEU A 112 0.08 -10.28 2.62
CA LEU A 112 0.89 -9.46 1.72
C LEU A 112 1.43 -8.22 2.45
N MET A 113 0.61 -7.54 3.25
CA MET A 113 1.06 -6.38 4.03
C MET A 113 2.04 -6.74 5.14
N GLU A 114 1.88 -7.89 5.79
CA GLU A 114 2.79 -8.35 6.85
C GLU A 114 4.22 -8.60 6.34
N LYS A 115 4.38 -8.90 5.05
CA LYS A 115 5.70 -9.09 4.42
C LYS A 115 6.41 -7.79 4.09
N MET A 116 5.70 -6.67 4.06
CA MET A 116 6.27 -5.37 3.71
C MET A 116 6.79 -4.67 4.96
N PRO A 117 8.09 -4.34 5.03
CA PRO A 117 8.65 -3.63 6.18
C PRO A 117 8.06 -2.23 6.31
N ILE A 118 7.96 -1.76 7.55
CA ILE A 118 7.59 -0.39 7.87
C ILE A 118 8.67 0.25 8.74
N TYR A 119 8.88 1.53 8.55
CA TYR A 119 9.71 2.36 9.40
C TYR A 119 8.83 3.25 10.26
N CYS A 120 9.05 3.22 11.55
CA CYS A 120 8.25 3.98 12.51
C CYS A 120 9.12 4.57 13.62
N ILE A 121 8.60 5.57 14.30
CA ILE A 121 9.25 6.16 15.48
C ILE A 121 9.32 5.09 16.58
N LYS A 122 10.51 4.88 17.14
CA LYS A 122 10.75 3.89 18.21
C LYS A 122 9.83 4.14 19.40
N GLY A 123 9.09 3.10 19.79
CA GLY A 123 8.17 3.14 20.91
C GLY A 123 6.83 3.82 20.63
N SER A 124 6.57 4.24 19.39
CA SER A 124 5.25 4.75 19.02
C SER A 124 4.19 3.64 19.11
N PRO A 125 3.11 3.85 19.88
CA PRO A 125 2.04 2.86 20.01
C PRO A 125 1.19 2.70 18.76
N VAL A 126 1.30 3.63 17.81
CA VAL A 126 0.53 3.65 16.54
C VAL A 126 1.44 3.57 15.31
N PHE A 127 2.70 3.21 15.47
CA PHE A 127 3.67 3.05 14.40
C PHE A 127 3.78 4.28 13.48
N GLU A 128 3.93 5.46 14.09
CA GLU A 128 4.00 6.73 13.37
C GLU A 128 5.20 6.78 12.43
N SER A 129 4.96 7.34 11.24
CA SER A 129 6.03 7.61 10.29
C SER A 129 7.02 8.63 10.84
N PRO A 130 8.34 8.39 10.71
CA PRO A 130 9.35 9.38 11.09
C PRO A 130 9.23 10.71 10.35
N LEU A 131 8.60 10.72 9.16
CA LEU A 131 8.36 11.95 8.40
C LEU A 131 7.38 12.91 9.09
N GLY A 132 6.58 12.44 10.04
CA GLY A 132 5.73 13.28 10.87
C GLY A 132 6.49 14.22 11.82
N LEU A 133 7.79 13.99 12.02
CA LEU A 133 8.65 14.84 12.84
C LEU A 133 9.02 16.18 12.15
N PHE A 134 8.80 16.29 10.85
CA PHE A 134 9.18 17.44 10.05
C PHE A 134 8.01 18.38 9.81
N ASN A 135 8.31 19.69 9.80
CA ASN A 135 7.34 20.71 9.46
C ASN A 135 7.24 20.87 7.93
N PRO A 136 6.06 20.62 7.30
CA PRO A 136 5.90 20.77 5.86
C PRO A 136 6.27 22.15 5.31
N GLU A 137 6.08 23.22 6.09
CA GLU A 137 6.34 24.60 5.67
C GLU A 137 7.83 24.97 5.75
N GLU A 138 8.52 24.46 6.78
CA GLU A 138 9.94 24.78 7.03
C GLU A 138 10.87 23.77 6.35
N ASP A 139 10.58 22.48 6.51
CA ASP A 139 11.48 21.40 6.09
C ASP A 139 11.14 20.84 4.69
N GLY A 140 9.93 21.10 4.20
CA GLY A 140 9.41 20.47 2.98
C GLY A 140 10.27 20.69 1.75
N LYS A 141 10.86 21.89 1.62
CA LYS A 141 11.74 22.21 0.49
C LYS A 141 13.05 21.41 0.56
N ILE A 142 13.67 21.35 1.71
CA ILE A 142 14.93 20.62 1.93
C ILE A 142 14.71 19.11 1.71
N LEU A 143 13.62 18.56 2.26
CA LEU A 143 13.30 17.15 2.10
C LEU A 143 13.01 16.76 0.64
N LEU A 144 12.43 17.66 -0.13
CA LEU A 144 12.20 17.43 -1.55
C LEU A 144 13.51 17.54 -2.36
N GLU A 145 14.30 18.60 -2.15
CA GLU A 145 15.52 18.87 -2.93
C GLU A 145 16.65 17.89 -2.60
N ASP A 146 16.89 17.60 -1.32
CA ASP A 146 18.01 16.79 -0.88
C ASP A 146 17.70 15.28 -0.82
N TYR A 147 16.47 14.92 -0.51
CA TYR A 147 16.06 13.53 -0.27
C TYR A 147 14.97 13.02 -1.24
N GLY A 148 14.42 13.88 -2.09
CA GLY A 148 13.39 13.50 -3.05
C GLY A 148 12.03 13.17 -2.43
N ILE A 149 11.77 13.58 -1.19
CA ILE A 149 10.55 13.27 -0.45
C ILE A 149 9.48 14.33 -0.71
N PRO A 150 8.38 14.00 -1.41
CA PRO A 150 7.31 14.95 -1.68
C PRO A 150 6.57 15.38 -0.41
N ASN A 151 6.14 16.64 -0.37
CA ASN A 151 5.51 17.28 0.78
C ASN A 151 4.24 16.54 1.29
N ARG A 152 3.54 15.82 0.40
CA ARG A 152 2.36 15.02 0.76
C ARG A 152 2.62 13.92 1.79
N TYR A 153 3.87 13.44 1.90
CA TYR A 153 4.25 12.40 2.87
C TYR A 153 4.63 12.98 4.24
N ILE A 154 4.89 14.28 4.31
CA ILE A 154 5.26 15.00 5.53
C ILE A 154 4.01 15.50 6.27
N LYS A 155 2.91 15.79 5.54
CA LYS A 155 1.63 16.26 6.08
C LYS A 155 0.91 15.17 6.87
N THR A 156 1.45 14.79 8.03
CA THR A 156 0.87 13.80 8.93
C THR A 156 0.48 14.47 10.25
N ILE A 157 -0.62 13.97 10.84
CA ILE A 157 -1.01 14.41 12.19
C ILE A 157 -0.27 13.51 13.17
N MET A 158 0.53 14.14 14.04
CA MET A 158 1.21 13.42 15.11
C MET A 158 0.23 13.02 16.21
N SER A 159 0.46 11.83 16.80
CA SER A 159 -0.30 11.43 17.99
C SER A 159 0.08 12.29 19.20
N PRO A 160 -0.81 12.39 20.20
CA PRO A 160 -0.48 13.05 21.47
C PRO A 160 0.76 12.48 22.16
N TRP A 161 1.03 11.19 21.95
CA TRP A 161 2.22 10.54 22.48
C TRP A 161 3.51 11.09 21.87
N ALA A 162 3.56 11.24 20.55
CA ALA A 162 4.73 11.76 19.87
C ALA A 162 4.89 13.27 20.13
N ALA A 163 3.81 14.05 20.05
CA ALA A 163 3.83 15.47 20.34
C ALA A 163 4.35 15.79 21.76
N LYS A 164 3.98 14.98 22.76
CA LYS A 164 4.45 15.14 24.15
C LYS A 164 5.94 14.83 24.34
N ARG A 165 6.55 14.03 23.47
CA ARG A 165 7.97 13.68 23.55
C ARG A 165 8.90 14.63 22.82
N LEU A 166 8.35 15.46 21.95
CA LEU A 166 9.09 16.51 21.23
C LEU A 166 9.14 17.85 22.00
N GLN A 167 8.33 17.99 23.07
CA GLN A 167 8.39 19.08 24.02
C GLN A 167 9.47 18.80 25.08
#